data_69356bf7f4f5577c35feaf170acc3cd9
#
_entry.id   69356bf7f4f5577c35feaf170acc3cd9
#
_cell.length_a   1.000
_cell.length_b   1.000
_cell.length_c   1.000
_cell.angle_alpha   90.00
_cell.angle_beta   90.00
_cell.angle_gamma   90.00
#
_symmetry.space_group_name_H-M   'P 1'
#
loop_
_entity.id
_entity.type
_entity.pdbx_description
1 polymer ?
#
loop_
_entity_poly.entity_id
_entity_poly.type
_entity_poly.pdbx_seq_one_letter_code
_entity_poly.pdbx_strand_id
1 'polypeptide(L)'
;YEHDLDGVLQEPVSFNLRPHEVFYTNAEMDFTFIGVTPLSDDGVPLARFGRLPLLPISGKAVDGEWVSIIQHPGGEAKQIAIHASQILDLDPAAAAGVDLDAFIHYSTDTEPGSSGAPVMNDQWQVLALHHKAVPDPASLTDLGAEPVFIANEGVRVSAIFRHLEANRFQTPQAGVVLDRLEGSLGLSPMPKGQGESAGLLEADRSPLPVSRWA
;
A
#
# COMPACT_ATOMS: atom_id res chain seq x y z
N TYR A 1 -0.98 17.64 3.55
CA TYR A 1 -1.61 18.63 4.45
C TYR A 1 -2.87 18.05 5.07
N GLU A 2 -3.31 18.58 6.23
CA GLU A 2 -4.38 18.00 7.01
C GLU A 2 -5.07 19.09 7.85
N HIS A 3 -6.26 18.78 8.37
CA HIS A 3 -6.89 19.60 9.40
C HIS A 3 -6.37 19.17 10.78
N ASP A 4 -6.28 20.12 11.71
CA ASP A 4 -6.06 19.82 13.12
C ASP A 4 -7.36 19.36 13.81
N LEU A 5 -7.29 19.12 15.13
CA LEU A 5 -8.44 18.66 15.91
C LEU A 5 -9.57 19.70 15.98
N ASP A 6 -9.28 20.95 15.73
CA ASP A 6 -10.25 22.05 15.70
C ASP A 6 -10.81 22.27 14.28
N GLY A 7 -10.42 21.46 13.32
CA GLY A 7 -10.85 21.54 11.92
C GLY A 7 -10.15 22.65 11.11
N VAL A 8 -9.05 23.20 11.61
CA VAL A 8 -8.29 24.24 10.92
C VAL A 8 -7.28 23.58 9.98
N LEU A 9 -7.33 23.95 8.69
CA LEU A 9 -6.39 23.48 7.69
C LEU A 9 -4.96 23.93 8.04
N GLN A 10 -4.06 22.97 8.17
CA GLN A 10 -2.66 23.24 8.47
C GLN A 10 -1.85 23.49 7.21
N GLU A 11 -0.83 24.34 7.32
CA GLU A 11 0.12 24.57 6.22
C GLU A 11 0.85 23.28 5.85
N PRO A 12 0.98 22.98 4.54
CA PRO A 12 1.64 21.77 4.10
C PRO A 12 3.14 21.81 4.40
N VAL A 13 3.68 20.69 4.87
CA VAL A 13 5.13 20.49 5.00
C VAL A 13 5.63 19.69 3.80
N SER A 14 6.50 20.28 3.00
CA SER A 14 7.02 19.69 1.77
C SER A 14 8.40 19.06 1.97
N PHE A 15 8.60 17.89 1.37
CA PHE A 15 9.87 17.16 1.38
C PHE A 15 10.31 16.89 -0.06
N ASN A 16 11.59 17.08 -0.33
CA ASN A 16 12.14 16.85 -1.66
C ASN A 16 12.32 15.37 -1.95
N LEU A 17 11.98 14.96 -3.17
CA LEU A 17 12.21 13.59 -3.64
C LEU A 17 13.70 13.37 -3.95
N ARG A 18 14.19 12.14 -3.68
CA ARG A 18 15.57 11.71 -3.91
C ARG A 18 15.64 10.45 -4.77
N PRO A 19 15.22 10.51 -6.04
CA PRO A 19 15.20 9.36 -6.93
C PRO A 19 16.60 8.78 -7.22
N HIS A 20 17.65 9.57 -7.08
CA HIS A 20 19.04 9.11 -7.24
C HIS A 20 19.51 8.24 -6.07
N GLU A 21 18.88 8.30 -4.90
CA GLU A 21 19.20 7.45 -3.75
C GLU A 21 18.36 6.18 -3.74
N VAL A 22 17.06 6.33 -3.97
CA VAL A 22 16.11 5.22 -4.06
C VAL A 22 15.08 5.54 -5.12
N PHE A 23 15.04 4.70 -6.14
CA PHE A 23 13.96 4.70 -7.14
C PHE A 23 13.77 3.30 -7.67
N TYR A 24 12.57 2.76 -7.51
CA TYR A 24 12.15 1.51 -8.12
C TYR A 24 10.69 1.60 -8.51
N THR A 25 10.36 1.22 -9.73
CA THR A 25 8.99 1.23 -10.25
C THR A 25 8.69 -0.07 -10.97
N ASN A 26 7.44 -0.51 -10.88
CA ASN A 26 6.89 -1.59 -11.67
C ASN A 26 5.56 -1.15 -12.28
N ALA A 27 5.51 -1.07 -13.61
CA ALA A 27 4.34 -0.58 -14.33
C ALA A 27 3.19 -1.60 -14.39
N GLU A 28 3.49 -2.91 -14.32
CA GLU A 28 2.46 -3.96 -14.37
C GLU A 28 1.64 -4.00 -13.09
N MET A 29 2.32 -3.82 -11.94
CA MET A 29 1.68 -3.78 -10.62
C MET A 29 1.34 -2.35 -10.17
N ASP A 30 1.73 -1.34 -10.96
CA ASP A 30 1.47 0.08 -10.73
C ASP A 30 1.88 0.57 -9.34
N PHE A 31 3.16 0.33 -8.98
CA PHE A 31 3.73 0.88 -7.75
C PHE A 31 5.12 1.48 -7.96
N THR A 32 5.48 2.43 -7.09
CA THR A 32 6.80 3.07 -7.09
C THR A 32 7.30 3.25 -5.67
N PHE A 33 8.58 2.96 -5.45
CA PHE A 33 9.34 3.39 -4.27
C PHE A 33 10.28 4.54 -4.65
N ILE A 34 10.24 5.61 -3.88
CA ILE A 34 11.09 6.77 -4.10
C ILE A 34 11.67 7.28 -2.77
N GLY A 35 12.95 7.64 -2.78
CA GLY A 35 13.60 8.29 -1.64
C GLY A 35 13.07 9.69 -1.41
N VAL A 36 13.02 10.10 -0.13
CA VAL A 36 12.57 11.43 0.32
C VAL A 36 13.61 12.00 1.28
N THR A 37 13.80 13.33 1.29
CA THR A 37 14.70 14.00 2.24
C THR A 37 14.25 13.75 3.68
N PRO A 38 15.21 13.55 4.63
CA PRO A 38 14.87 13.37 6.04
C PRO A 38 14.39 14.67 6.71
N LEU A 39 14.65 15.83 6.10
CA LEU A 39 14.22 17.15 6.55
C LEU A 39 13.50 17.86 5.41
N SER A 40 12.45 18.63 5.74
CA SER A 40 11.85 19.60 4.84
C SER A 40 12.79 20.79 4.61
N ASP A 41 12.46 21.67 3.68
CA ASP A 41 13.23 22.92 3.43
C ASP A 41 13.22 23.82 4.66
N ASP A 42 12.17 23.75 5.49
CA ASP A 42 12.05 24.50 6.75
C ASP A 42 12.66 23.77 7.96
N GLY A 43 13.35 22.63 7.73
CA GLY A 43 14.04 21.87 8.76
C GLY A 43 13.13 20.96 9.61
N VAL A 44 11.90 20.72 9.20
CA VAL A 44 10.98 19.80 9.89
C VAL A 44 11.41 18.35 9.63
N PRO A 45 11.69 17.53 10.67
CA PRO A 45 12.05 16.13 10.46
C PRO A 45 10.88 15.29 9.89
N LEU A 46 11.14 14.49 8.85
CA LEU A 46 10.18 13.54 8.31
C LEU A 46 9.67 12.55 9.37
N ALA A 47 10.55 12.15 10.29
CA ALA A 47 10.22 11.25 11.40
C ALA A 47 9.10 11.77 12.32
N ARG A 48 8.82 13.10 12.33
CA ARG A 48 7.70 13.70 13.07
C ARG A 48 6.35 13.13 12.65
N PHE A 49 6.21 12.73 11.38
CA PHE A 49 4.95 12.24 10.81
C PHE A 49 4.75 10.74 11.00
N GLY A 50 5.71 10.04 11.61
CA GLY A 50 5.65 8.59 11.77
C GLY A 50 5.83 7.85 10.46
N ARG A 51 5.44 6.58 10.47
CA ARG A 51 5.49 5.69 9.31
C ARG A 51 4.48 4.55 9.46
N LEU A 52 4.00 4.03 8.35
CA LEU A 52 3.23 2.79 8.30
C LEU A 52 4.19 1.64 7.96
N PRO A 53 4.29 0.60 8.80
CA PRO A 53 5.10 -0.57 8.48
C PRO A 53 4.42 -1.38 7.36
N LEU A 54 5.18 -1.72 6.31
CA LEU A 54 4.74 -2.63 5.27
C LEU A 54 5.14 -4.05 5.64
N LEU A 55 4.18 -4.89 6.00
CA LEU A 55 4.44 -6.26 6.45
C LEU A 55 4.33 -7.23 5.26
N PRO A 56 5.34 -8.10 5.01
CA PRO A 56 5.34 -9.04 3.87
C PRO A 56 4.35 -10.20 4.03
N ILE A 57 3.68 -10.30 5.17
CA ILE A 57 2.79 -11.42 5.53
C ILE A 57 1.60 -11.47 4.56
N SER A 58 1.33 -12.66 4.02
CA SER A 58 0.10 -12.97 3.26
C SER A 58 -1.05 -13.35 4.22
N GLY A 59 -2.29 -13.38 3.68
CA GLY A 59 -3.47 -13.79 4.46
C GLY A 59 -4.00 -12.75 5.44
N LYS A 60 -3.56 -11.50 5.35
CA LYS A 60 -4.10 -10.37 6.13
C LYS A 60 -5.45 -9.87 5.62
N ALA A 61 -5.80 -10.18 4.39
CA ALA A 61 -7.01 -9.75 3.72
C ALA A 61 -7.98 -10.93 3.59
N VAL A 62 -9.16 -10.80 4.14
CA VAL A 62 -10.23 -11.80 4.11
C VAL A 62 -11.47 -11.17 3.46
N ASP A 63 -12.14 -11.93 2.59
CA ASP A 63 -13.36 -11.46 1.92
C ASP A 63 -14.44 -11.07 2.92
N GLY A 64 -15.08 -9.92 2.67
CA GLY A 64 -16.06 -9.34 3.57
C GLY A 64 -15.48 -8.60 4.78
N GLU A 65 -14.16 -8.64 5.00
CA GLU A 65 -13.52 -7.87 6.07
C GLU A 65 -13.58 -6.38 5.77
N TRP A 66 -13.81 -5.58 6.82
CA TRP A 66 -13.81 -4.13 6.69
C TRP A 66 -12.41 -3.59 6.49
N VAL A 67 -12.31 -2.57 5.64
CA VAL A 67 -11.07 -1.85 5.40
C VAL A 67 -11.25 -0.36 5.62
N SER A 68 -10.14 0.29 5.96
CA SER A 68 -10.03 1.74 6.13
C SER A 68 -8.96 2.28 5.18
N ILE A 69 -9.18 3.51 4.67
CA ILE A 69 -8.24 4.16 3.74
C ILE A 69 -7.91 5.56 4.25
N ILE A 70 -6.63 5.90 4.22
CA ILE A 70 -6.14 7.27 4.44
C ILE A 70 -5.75 7.84 3.09
N GLN A 71 -6.42 8.89 2.65
CA GLN A 71 -6.32 9.36 1.27
C GLN A 71 -6.41 10.88 1.16
N HIS A 72 -6.13 11.40 -0.05
CA HIS A 72 -6.32 12.78 -0.45
C HIS A 72 -7.25 12.86 -1.67
N PRO A 73 -8.55 12.56 -1.51
CA PRO A 73 -9.50 12.54 -2.61
C PRO A 73 -9.60 13.93 -3.23
N GLY A 74 -9.64 14.03 -4.57
CA GLY A 74 -9.63 15.30 -5.28
C GLY A 74 -8.37 16.15 -5.09
N GLY A 75 -7.31 15.62 -4.44
CA GLY A 75 -6.13 16.40 -4.03
C GLY A 75 -6.41 17.29 -2.81
N GLU A 76 -7.53 17.12 -2.14
CA GLU A 76 -7.92 17.86 -0.95
C GLU A 76 -7.13 17.43 0.31
N ALA A 77 -7.42 18.05 1.45
CA ALA A 77 -6.80 17.70 2.72
C ALA A 77 -7.02 16.23 3.06
N LYS A 78 -6.09 15.65 3.83
CA LYS A 78 -6.13 14.25 4.25
C LYS A 78 -7.49 13.86 4.85
N GLN A 79 -8.06 12.78 4.34
CA GLN A 79 -9.31 12.20 4.80
C GLN A 79 -9.09 10.73 5.17
N ILE A 80 -9.91 10.23 6.08
CA ILE A 80 -9.91 8.84 6.51
C ILE A 80 -11.31 8.29 6.31
N ALA A 81 -11.46 7.29 5.44
CA ALA A 81 -12.67 6.49 5.32
C ALA A 81 -12.51 5.26 6.23
N ILE A 82 -13.25 5.23 7.34
CA ILE A 82 -13.18 4.15 8.34
C ILE A 82 -14.44 3.30 8.22
N HIS A 83 -14.27 1.96 8.10
CA HIS A 83 -15.37 0.98 8.02
C HIS A 83 -16.42 1.32 6.94
N ALA A 84 -15.99 2.06 5.93
CA ALA A 84 -16.84 2.42 4.79
C ALA A 84 -16.71 1.43 3.62
N SER A 85 -15.80 0.46 3.75
CA SER A 85 -15.36 -0.40 2.64
C SER A 85 -15.17 -1.82 3.11
N GLN A 86 -15.53 -2.77 2.26
CA GLN A 86 -15.31 -4.20 2.49
C GLN A 86 -14.48 -4.80 1.36
N ILE A 87 -13.65 -5.79 1.70
CA ILE A 87 -12.97 -6.62 0.71
C ILE A 87 -14.05 -7.41 -0.05
N LEU A 88 -13.95 -7.39 -1.37
CA LEU A 88 -14.91 -8.02 -2.27
C LEU A 88 -14.27 -9.24 -2.95
N ASP A 89 -15.00 -10.35 -2.95
CA ASP A 89 -14.76 -11.45 -3.87
C ASP A 89 -15.49 -11.12 -5.18
N LEU A 90 -14.77 -10.59 -6.17
CA LEU A 90 -15.36 -10.26 -7.46
C LEU A 90 -15.70 -11.53 -8.24
N ASP A 91 -16.84 -11.50 -8.94
CA ASP A 91 -17.18 -12.52 -9.92
C ASP A 91 -15.98 -12.74 -10.89
N PRO A 92 -15.62 -14.00 -11.19
CA PRO A 92 -14.52 -14.31 -12.10
C PRO A 92 -14.61 -13.62 -13.47
N ALA A 93 -15.82 -13.28 -13.93
CA ALA A 93 -15.99 -12.53 -15.18
C ALA A 93 -15.56 -11.05 -15.02
N ALA A 94 -15.81 -10.45 -13.86
CA ALA A 94 -15.38 -9.07 -13.55
C ALA A 94 -13.89 -9.01 -13.23
N ALA A 95 -13.33 -10.10 -12.69
CA ALA A 95 -11.90 -10.25 -12.39
C ALA A 95 -11.09 -10.84 -13.57
N ALA A 96 -11.68 -11.00 -14.75
CA ALA A 96 -11.03 -11.62 -15.90
C ALA A 96 -9.72 -10.90 -16.27
N GLY A 97 -8.61 -11.64 -16.23
CA GLY A 97 -7.28 -11.11 -16.52
C GLY A 97 -6.59 -10.43 -15.35
N VAL A 98 -7.20 -10.43 -14.15
CA VAL A 98 -6.57 -9.90 -12.94
C VAL A 98 -5.85 -11.01 -12.18
N ASP A 99 -4.61 -10.76 -11.77
CA ASP A 99 -3.88 -11.63 -10.84
C ASP A 99 -4.36 -11.35 -9.39
N LEU A 100 -5.31 -12.16 -8.92
CA LEU A 100 -5.88 -12.05 -7.57
C LEU A 100 -4.87 -12.30 -6.45
N ASP A 101 -3.71 -12.92 -6.76
CA ASP A 101 -2.59 -13.02 -5.83
C ASP A 101 -1.82 -11.69 -5.71
N ALA A 102 -1.88 -10.85 -6.74
CA ALA A 102 -1.23 -9.54 -6.75
C ALA A 102 -2.14 -8.41 -6.30
N PHE A 103 -3.46 -8.53 -6.50
CA PHE A 103 -4.41 -7.45 -6.24
C PHE A 103 -5.51 -7.87 -5.27
N ILE A 104 -6.12 -6.88 -4.61
CA ILE A 104 -7.38 -7.02 -3.87
C ILE A 104 -8.39 -6.04 -4.40
N HIS A 105 -9.67 -6.42 -4.29
CA HIS A 105 -10.79 -5.56 -4.61
C HIS A 105 -11.56 -5.19 -3.35
N TYR A 106 -12.10 -4.00 -3.31
CA TYR A 106 -12.88 -3.50 -2.17
C TYR A 106 -13.85 -2.41 -2.61
N SER A 107 -14.97 -2.31 -1.90
CA SER A 107 -15.89 -1.20 -2.05
C SER A 107 -15.34 0.01 -1.30
N THR A 108 -15.34 1.20 -1.87
CA THR A 108 -15.06 2.45 -1.14
C THR A 108 -15.38 3.66 -2.02
N ASP A 109 -15.61 4.79 -1.37
CA ASP A 109 -15.66 6.09 -2.04
C ASP A 109 -14.22 6.61 -2.18
N THR A 110 -13.68 6.47 -3.39
CA THR A 110 -12.39 7.05 -3.78
C THR A 110 -12.58 8.00 -4.94
N GLU A 111 -11.74 9.00 -5.01
CA GLU A 111 -11.71 10.00 -6.08
C GLU A 111 -10.32 10.06 -6.70
N PRO A 112 -10.16 10.65 -7.90
CA PRO A 112 -8.86 10.96 -8.45
C PRO A 112 -8.00 11.70 -7.41
N GLY A 113 -6.75 11.26 -7.23
CA GLY A 113 -5.86 11.75 -6.16
C GLY A 113 -5.67 10.77 -5.00
N SER A 114 -6.52 9.74 -4.90
CA SER A 114 -6.38 8.67 -3.88
C SER A 114 -5.35 7.60 -4.24
N SER A 115 -4.79 7.61 -5.43
CA SER A 115 -3.75 6.67 -5.87
C SER A 115 -2.54 6.70 -4.94
N GLY A 116 -2.06 5.50 -4.54
CA GLY A 116 -1.00 5.32 -3.55
C GLY A 116 -1.47 5.34 -2.10
N ALA A 117 -2.76 5.57 -1.84
CA ALA A 117 -3.31 5.54 -0.49
C ALA A 117 -3.20 4.13 0.14
N PRO A 118 -2.81 4.03 1.42
CA PRO A 118 -2.77 2.75 2.13
C PRO A 118 -4.19 2.27 2.44
N VAL A 119 -4.47 1.03 2.05
CA VAL A 119 -5.66 0.28 2.41
C VAL A 119 -5.31 -0.60 3.62
N MET A 120 -6.04 -0.46 4.72
CA MET A 120 -5.71 -1.08 6.00
C MET A 120 -6.87 -1.91 6.53
N ASN A 121 -6.55 -3.00 7.25
CA ASN A 121 -7.52 -3.78 8.02
C ASN A 121 -7.81 -3.12 9.39
N ASP A 122 -8.67 -3.76 10.19
CA ASP A 122 -9.06 -3.29 11.53
C ASP A 122 -7.91 -3.25 12.54
N GLN A 123 -6.79 -3.93 12.25
CA GLN A 123 -5.56 -3.88 13.04
C GLN A 123 -4.60 -2.79 12.56
N TRP A 124 -5.03 -1.92 11.65
CA TRP A 124 -4.21 -0.86 11.05
C TRP A 124 -2.96 -1.39 10.31
N GLN A 125 -3.03 -2.62 9.81
CA GLN A 125 -1.99 -3.19 8.97
C GLN A 125 -2.27 -2.83 7.51
N VAL A 126 -1.25 -2.34 6.81
CA VAL A 126 -1.38 -2.04 5.38
C VAL A 126 -1.51 -3.34 4.60
N LEU A 127 -2.65 -3.52 3.94
CA LEU A 127 -2.97 -4.66 3.08
C LEU A 127 -2.49 -4.42 1.66
N ALA A 128 -2.79 -3.22 1.15
CA ALA A 128 -2.55 -2.85 -0.23
C ALA A 128 -2.32 -1.34 -0.40
N LEU A 129 -1.86 -0.94 -1.57
CA LEU A 129 -1.85 0.43 -2.06
C LEU A 129 -2.94 0.58 -3.12
N HIS A 130 -3.85 1.53 -2.91
CA HIS A 130 -4.89 1.87 -3.90
C HIS A 130 -4.25 2.34 -5.21
N HIS A 131 -4.74 1.86 -6.36
CA HIS A 131 -4.21 2.33 -7.62
C HIS A 131 -5.26 2.65 -8.68
N LYS A 132 -6.43 1.98 -8.68
CA LYS A 132 -7.48 2.30 -9.65
C LYS A 132 -8.87 1.87 -9.21
N ALA A 133 -9.90 2.38 -9.89
CA ALA A 133 -11.25 1.88 -9.85
C ALA A 133 -11.45 0.78 -10.90
N VAL A 134 -12.33 -0.18 -10.62
CA VAL A 134 -12.69 -1.31 -11.49
C VAL A 134 -14.04 -1.03 -12.14
N PRO A 135 -14.10 -0.83 -13.47
CA PRO A 135 -15.34 -0.59 -14.14
C PRO A 135 -16.18 -1.88 -14.27
N ASP A 136 -17.50 -1.74 -14.27
CA ASP A 136 -18.40 -2.81 -14.67
C ASP A 136 -18.19 -3.12 -16.17
N PRO A 137 -17.80 -4.34 -16.52
CA PRO A 137 -17.64 -4.74 -17.92
C PRO A 137 -18.87 -4.47 -18.79
N ALA A 138 -20.08 -4.57 -18.23
CA ALA A 138 -21.32 -4.28 -18.93
C ALA A 138 -21.45 -2.80 -19.30
N SER A 139 -20.94 -1.89 -18.45
CA SER A 139 -20.97 -0.44 -18.70
C SER A 139 -20.05 0.00 -19.82
N LEU A 140 -19.01 -0.76 -20.13
CA LEU A 140 -18.03 -0.45 -21.19
C LEU A 140 -18.54 -0.72 -22.61
N THR A 141 -19.71 -1.34 -22.75
CA THR A 141 -20.33 -1.64 -24.05
C THR A 141 -21.05 -0.45 -24.67
N ASP A 142 -21.39 0.57 -23.87
CA ASP A 142 -22.02 1.81 -24.33
C ASP A 142 -20.97 2.91 -24.52
N LEU A 143 -20.58 3.15 -25.79
CA LEU A 143 -19.54 4.13 -26.15
C LEU A 143 -19.89 5.59 -25.85
N GLY A 144 -21.08 5.89 -25.38
CA GLY A 144 -21.56 7.24 -25.07
C GLY A 144 -21.85 7.47 -23.59
N ALA A 145 -21.79 6.45 -22.76
CA ALA A 145 -22.07 6.52 -21.33
C ALA A 145 -20.77 6.59 -20.50
N GLU A 146 -20.85 7.29 -19.37
CA GLU A 146 -19.78 7.22 -18.37
C GLU A 146 -19.68 5.81 -17.77
N PRO A 147 -18.45 5.28 -17.54
CA PRO A 147 -18.30 3.95 -16.94
C PRO A 147 -18.87 3.91 -15.54
N VAL A 148 -19.59 2.83 -15.23
CA VAL A 148 -20.02 2.51 -13.87
C VAL A 148 -18.91 1.71 -13.20
N PHE A 149 -18.49 2.10 -12.01
CA PHE A 149 -17.47 1.39 -11.24
C PHE A 149 -18.11 0.49 -10.20
N ILE A 150 -17.63 -0.74 -10.09
CA ILE A 150 -18.17 -1.77 -9.18
C ILE A 150 -17.25 -2.07 -7.99
N ALA A 151 -15.98 -1.67 -8.08
CA ALA A 151 -15.00 -1.86 -7.03
C ALA A 151 -13.84 -0.89 -7.21
N ASN A 152 -12.97 -0.85 -6.20
CA ASN A 152 -11.62 -0.33 -6.27
C ASN A 152 -10.62 -1.47 -6.20
N GLU A 153 -9.44 -1.28 -6.76
CA GLU A 153 -8.35 -2.24 -6.77
C GLU A 153 -7.12 -1.66 -6.09
N GLY A 154 -6.45 -2.50 -5.29
CA GLY A 154 -5.17 -2.15 -4.68
C GLY A 154 -4.16 -3.27 -4.85
N VAL A 155 -2.90 -2.91 -5.09
CA VAL A 155 -1.79 -3.85 -5.16
C VAL A 155 -1.43 -4.34 -3.75
N ARG A 156 -1.42 -5.66 -3.55
CA ARG A 156 -1.12 -6.27 -2.23
C ARG A 156 0.32 -6.00 -1.80
N VAL A 157 0.52 -5.57 -0.57
CA VAL A 157 1.86 -5.39 0.01
C VAL A 157 2.66 -6.69 -0.07
N SER A 158 2.05 -7.84 0.22
CA SER A 158 2.71 -9.15 0.11
C SER A 158 3.17 -9.47 -1.33
N ALA A 159 2.43 -9.05 -2.33
CA ALA A 159 2.82 -9.21 -3.73
C ALA A 159 3.99 -8.29 -4.12
N ILE A 160 3.99 -7.06 -3.63
CA ILE A 160 5.12 -6.13 -3.79
C ILE A 160 6.40 -6.76 -3.22
N PHE A 161 6.35 -7.32 -2.00
CA PHE A 161 7.51 -7.98 -1.41
C PHE A 161 7.97 -9.21 -2.22
N ARG A 162 7.04 -10.07 -2.65
CA ARG A 162 7.39 -11.22 -3.52
C ARG A 162 8.06 -10.77 -4.81
N HIS A 163 7.55 -9.69 -5.42
CA HIS A 163 8.13 -9.12 -6.63
C HIS A 163 9.55 -8.59 -6.40
N LEU A 164 9.76 -7.82 -5.32
CA LEU A 164 11.07 -7.29 -4.96
C LEU A 164 12.06 -8.43 -4.69
N GLU A 165 11.65 -9.48 -3.96
CA GLU A 165 12.48 -10.65 -3.66
C GLU A 165 12.89 -11.39 -4.94
N ALA A 166 11.94 -11.66 -5.85
CA ALA A 166 12.23 -12.30 -7.13
C ALA A 166 13.22 -11.50 -7.99
N ASN A 167 13.23 -10.17 -7.84
CA ASN A 167 14.09 -9.27 -8.61
C ASN A 167 15.32 -8.77 -7.84
N ARG A 168 15.52 -9.22 -6.60
CA ARG A 168 16.55 -8.73 -5.67
C ARG A 168 17.96 -8.68 -6.28
N PHE A 169 18.32 -9.71 -7.04
CA PHE A 169 19.66 -9.85 -7.64
C PHE A 169 19.70 -9.46 -9.13
N GLN A 170 18.55 -9.32 -9.76
CA GLN A 170 18.44 -8.95 -11.17
C GLN A 170 18.44 -7.44 -11.36
N THR A 171 17.82 -6.73 -10.44
CA THR A 171 17.68 -5.27 -10.44
C THR A 171 18.25 -4.71 -9.14
N PRO A 172 19.42 -4.04 -9.16
CA PRO A 172 20.05 -3.52 -7.93
C PRO A 172 19.12 -2.67 -7.06
N GLN A 173 18.25 -1.87 -7.68
CA GLN A 173 17.30 -1.02 -6.97
C GLN A 173 16.23 -1.83 -6.21
N ALA A 174 15.78 -2.97 -6.76
CA ALA A 174 14.86 -3.86 -6.04
C ALA A 174 15.49 -4.37 -4.74
N GLY A 175 16.75 -4.79 -4.79
CA GLY A 175 17.51 -5.20 -3.61
C GLY A 175 17.66 -4.07 -2.58
N VAL A 176 17.98 -2.85 -3.03
CA VAL A 176 18.10 -1.68 -2.13
C VAL A 176 16.77 -1.37 -1.43
N VAL A 177 15.65 -1.40 -2.16
CA VAL A 177 14.33 -1.16 -1.57
C VAL A 177 14.00 -2.24 -0.56
N LEU A 178 14.18 -3.51 -0.93
CA LEU A 178 13.88 -4.65 -0.07
C LEU A 178 14.70 -4.62 1.21
N ASP A 179 16.01 -4.39 1.14
CA ASP A 179 16.89 -4.28 2.31
C ASP A 179 16.45 -3.15 3.27
N ARG A 180 15.97 -2.02 2.71
CA ARG A 180 15.43 -0.91 3.52
C ARG A 180 14.11 -1.27 4.19
N LEU A 181 13.21 -1.95 3.49
CA LEU A 181 11.94 -2.41 4.04
C LEU A 181 12.16 -3.43 5.17
N GLU A 182 12.99 -4.46 4.91
CA GLU A 182 13.37 -5.47 5.92
C GLU A 182 14.04 -4.84 7.14
N GLY A 183 15.00 -3.94 6.92
CA GLY A 183 15.68 -3.19 7.99
C GLY A 183 14.70 -2.35 8.83
N SER A 184 13.67 -1.79 8.20
CA SER A 184 12.64 -1.03 8.91
C SER A 184 11.76 -1.89 9.83
N LEU A 185 11.67 -3.18 9.55
CA LEU A 185 10.92 -4.17 10.34
C LEU A 185 11.81 -4.88 11.38
N GLY A 186 13.11 -4.56 11.44
CA GLY A 186 14.09 -5.24 12.29
C GLY A 186 14.44 -6.65 11.79
N LEU A 187 14.11 -6.97 10.53
CA LEU A 187 14.49 -8.22 9.87
C LEU A 187 15.94 -8.07 9.39
N SER A 188 16.79 -9.04 9.74
CA SER A 188 18.17 -9.07 9.21
C SER A 188 18.14 -9.43 7.73
N PRO A 189 18.93 -8.74 6.88
CA PRO A 189 19.07 -9.13 5.48
C PRO A 189 19.56 -10.57 5.37
N MET A 190 18.95 -11.37 4.50
CA MET A 190 19.40 -12.74 4.22
C MET A 190 20.86 -12.71 3.72
N PRO A 191 21.74 -13.58 4.23
CA PRO A 191 23.12 -13.65 3.75
C PRO A 191 23.15 -14.00 2.26
N LYS A 192 23.98 -13.29 1.50
CA LYS A 192 24.20 -13.53 0.07
C LYS A 192 24.73 -14.95 -0.14
N GLY A 193 23.90 -15.82 -0.68
CA GLY A 193 24.28 -17.14 -1.17
C GLY A 193 23.90 -18.30 -0.27
N GLN A 194 22.73 -18.87 -0.53
CA GLN A 194 22.47 -20.31 -0.58
C GLN A 194 21.04 -20.51 -1.06
N GLY A 195 20.87 -20.92 -2.31
CA GLY A 195 19.58 -21.41 -2.81
C GLY A 195 19.37 -22.82 -2.25
N GLU A 196 18.64 -22.91 -1.15
CA GLU A 196 18.01 -24.15 -0.71
C GLU A 196 16.64 -23.81 -0.08
N SER A 197 15.66 -24.64 -0.45
CA SER A 197 14.27 -24.56 -0.07
C SER A 197 14.09 -24.38 1.45
N ALA A 198 13.72 -23.19 1.88
CA ALA A 198 13.31 -22.95 3.24
C ALA A 198 11.88 -23.49 3.44
N GLY A 199 11.78 -24.54 4.25
CA GLY A 199 10.51 -25.06 4.75
C GLY A 199 9.74 -24.01 5.51
N LEU A 200 8.42 -24.13 5.44
CA LEU A 200 7.45 -23.35 6.18
C LEU A 200 7.88 -23.13 7.63
N LEU A 201 8.18 -21.91 8.01
CA LEU A 201 8.29 -21.52 9.42
C LEU A 201 6.87 -21.46 10.00
N GLU A 202 6.59 -22.36 10.94
CA GLU A 202 5.41 -22.28 11.78
C GLU A 202 5.42 -20.95 12.54
N ALA A 203 4.34 -20.19 12.40
CA ALA A 203 4.17 -18.91 13.07
C ALA A 203 4.07 -19.15 14.60
N ASP A 204 5.06 -18.65 15.33
CA ASP A 204 4.99 -18.49 16.78
C ASP A 204 3.85 -17.50 17.11
N ARG A 205 2.82 -18.00 17.81
CA ARG A 205 1.62 -17.26 18.20
C ARG A 205 1.81 -16.47 19.49
N SER A 206 2.95 -15.90 19.74
CA SER A 206 3.16 -15.03 20.90
C SER A 206 2.59 -13.63 20.62
N PRO A 207 1.71 -13.08 21.47
CA PRO A 207 1.19 -11.73 21.26
C PRO A 207 2.28 -10.67 21.45
N LEU A 208 2.33 -9.73 20.53
CA LEU A 208 3.21 -8.56 20.61
C LEU A 208 2.88 -7.72 21.87
N PRO A 209 3.87 -7.17 22.56
CA PRO A 209 3.63 -6.36 23.74
C PRO A 209 2.86 -5.09 23.38
N VAL A 210 1.72 -4.91 24.01
CA VAL A 210 0.90 -3.71 23.91
C VAL A 210 1.62 -2.58 24.66
N SER A 211 2.20 -1.62 23.94
CA SER A 211 2.69 -0.40 24.54
C SER A 211 1.48 0.46 24.96
N ARG A 212 1.34 0.71 26.25
CA ARG A 212 0.35 1.64 26.78
C ARG A 212 0.72 3.05 26.35
N TRP A 213 -0.18 3.70 25.67
CA TRP A 213 -0.18 5.15 25.49
C TRP A 213 -0.84 5.78 26.72
N ALA A 214 -0.09 6.53 27.48
CA ALA A 214 -0.57 7.48 28.46
C ALA A 214 -0.52 8.89 27.86
#